data_c151451197e2500acaf8c65997f2f21c
#
_entry.id   c151451197e2500acaf8c65997f2f21c
#
_cell.length_a   1.000
_cell.length_b   1.000
_cell.length_c   1.000
_cell.angle_alpha   90.00
_cell.angle_beta   90.00
_cell.angle_gamma   90.00
#
_symmetry.space_group_name_H-M   'P 1'
#
loop_
_entity.id
_entity.type
_entity.pdbx_description
1 polymer ?
#
loop_
_entity_poly.entity_id
_entity_poly.type
_entity_poly.pdbx_seq_one_letter_code
_entity_poly.pdbx_strand_id
1 'polypeptide(L)'
;HEILERVRSLILSEFTSDINFIRDYDVSLPEFIVDREKLIQAILNIARNGAQAMKLNNQDNMQLSFITRAERQIVFRKKKHATAIRIDIIDNGPGIKNELIDKIFFPLVTGNENGSGLGLSLAQNLISLHQGMIDCHSVPGKTVFSIILPIENNLTPTKEKK
;
A
#
# COMPACT_ATOMS: atom_id res chain seq x y z
N HIS A 1 -5.21 -1.77 -11.45
CA HIS A 1 -5.71 -0.43 -11.10
C HIS A 1 -7.12 -0.44 -10.53
N GLU A 2 -8.00 -1.38 -10.94
CA GLU A 2 -9.36 -1.51 -10.40
C GLU A 2 -9.40 -1.63 -8.87
N ILE A 3 -8.43 -2.33 -8.29
CA ILE A 3 -8.29 -2.46 -6.83
C ILE A 3 -8.10 -1.09 -6.18
N LEU A 4 -7.22 -0.26 -6.74
CA LEU A 4 -6.95 1.09 -6.24
C LEU A 4 -8.16 2.01 -6.38
N GLU A 5 -8.89 1.93 -7.49
CA GLU A 5 -10.13 2.70 -7.68
C GLU A 5 -11.23 2.26 -6.71
N ARG A 6 -11.29 0.97 -6.38
CA ARG A 6 -12.22 0.48 -5.36
C ARG A 6 -11.87 1.02 -3.98
N VAL A 7 -10.58 1.00 -3.61
CA VAL A 7 -10.12 1.59 -2.34
C VAL A 7 -10.40 3.09 -2.29
N ARG A 8 -10.11 3.82 -3.38
CA ARG A 8 -10.43 5.25 -3.47
C ARG A 8 -11.90 5.54 -3.20
N SER A 9 -12.80 4.77 -3.83
CA SER A 9 -14.24 4.94 -3.64
C SER A 9 -14.67 4.71 -2.19
N LEU A 10 -14.07 3.71 -1.52
CA LEU A 10 -14.35 3.42 -0.10
C LEU A 10 -13.86 4.56 0.81
N ILE A 11 -12.66 5.05 0.59
CA ILE A 11 -12.11 6.19 1.37
C ILE A 11 -12.97 7.44 1.19
N LEU A 12 -13.34 7.79 -0.04
CA LEU A 12 -14.19 8.95 -0.30
C LEU A 12 -15.57 8.84 0.34
N SER A 13 -16.13 7.64 0.43
CA SER A 13 -17.42 7.43 1.12
C SER A 13 -17.31 7.55 2.64
N GLU A 14 -16.17 7.17 3.23
CA GLU A 14 -15.93 7.20 4.67
C GLU A 14 -15.54 8.61 5.17
N PHE A 15 -14.76 9.35 4.39
CA PHE A 15 -14.21 10.66 4.76
C PHE A 15 -14.90 11.85 4.09
N THR A 16 -16.11 11.65 3.55
CA THR A 16 -16.99 12.69 3.00
C THR A 16 -16.27 13.80 2.23
N SER A 17 -15.71 13.46 1.09
CA SER A 17 -15.20 14.36 0.03
C SER A 17 -14.11 15.41 0.38
N ASP A 18 -13.57 15.41 1.57
CA ASP A 18 -12.54 16.40 1.97
C ASP A 18 -11.12 16.01 1.52
N ILE A 19 -10.97 14.83 0.88
CA ILE A 19 -9.67 14.32 0.43
C ILE A 19 -9.51 14.51 -1.07
N ASN A 20 -8.49 15.25 -1.47
CA ASN A 20 -8.04 15.31 -2.85
C ASN A 20 -7.24 14.04 -3.20
N PHE A 21 -7.70 13.30 -4.22
CA PHE A 21 -7.02 12.11 -4.71
C PHE A 21 -6.20 12.38 -5.97
N ILE A 22 -4.91 12.10 -5.92
CA ILE A 22 -4.01 12.07 -7.06
C ILE A 22 -3.80 10.62 -7.50
N ARG A 23 -3.87 10.37 -8.81
CA ARG A 23 -3.66 9.06 -9.42
C ARG A 23 -2.60 9.18 -10.51
N ASP A 24 -1.57 8.36 -10.40
CA ASP A 24 -0.49 8.27 -11.38
C ASP A 24 -0.20 6.79 -11.64
N TYR A 25 -0.94 6.23 -12.60
CA TYR A 25 -0.92 4.81 -12.90
C TYR A 25 -0.08 4.51 -14.13
N ASP A 26 0.86 3.60 -13.97
CA ASP A 26 1.63 3.04 -15.08
C ASP A 26 0.74 2.10 -15.90
N VAL A 27 0.31 2.58 -17.07
CA VAL A 27 -0.57 1.82 -17.98
C VAL A 27 0.12 0.64 -18.66
N SER A 28 1.45 0.53 -18.53
CA SER A 28 2.23 -0.57 -19.08
C SER A 28 2.26 -1.81 -18.19
N LEU A 29 1.68 -1.73 -16.99
CA LEU A 29 1.65 -2.86 -16.06
C LEU A 29 0.86 -4.03 -16.65
N PRO A 30 1.44 -5.25 -16.64
CA PRO A 30 0.72 -6.42 -17.08
C PRO A 30 -0.39 -6.81 -16.10
N GLU A 31 -1.40 -7.50 -16.60
CA GLU A 31 -2.35 -8.18 -15.74
C GLU A 31 -1.65 -9.31 -14.96
N PHE A 32 -2.00 -9.47 -13.69
CA PHE A 32 -1.45 -10.54 -12.85
C PHE A 32 -2.52 -11.05 -11.89
N ILE A 33 -2.34 -12.29 -11.45
CA ILE A 33 -3.31 -12.97 -10.59
C ILE A 33 -3.01 -12.63 -9.14
N VAL A 34 -4.02 -12.09 -8.44
CA VAL A 34 -3.97 -11.78 -7.00
C VAL A 34 -5.30 -12.14 -6.32
N ASP A 35 -5.26 -12.32 -5.01
CA ASP A 35 -6.47 -12.31 -4.20
C ASP A 35 -6.95 -10.86 -4.06
N ARG A 36 -7.95 -10.51 -4.88
CA ARG A 36 -8.47 -9.15 -5.01
C ARG A 36 -8.94 -8.57 -3.68
N GLU A 37 -9.69 -9.34 -2.90
CA GLU A 37 -10.29 -8.88 -1.64
C GLU A 37 -9.21 -8.63 -0.58
N LYS A 38 -8.23 -9.51 -0.47
CA LYS A 38 -7.11 -9.34 0.44
C LYS A 38 -6.26 -8.12 0.08
N LEU A 39 -6.05 -7.88 -1.20
CA LEU A 39 -5.27 -6.72 -1.64
C LEU A 39 -6.03 -5.41 -1.42
N ILE A 40 -7.35 -5.39 -1.69
CA ILE A 40 -8.21 -4.26 -1.32
C ILE A 40 -8.10 -3.96 0.17
N GLN A 41 -8.23 -4.98 1.02
CA GLN A 41 -8.17 -4.81 2.47
C GLN A 41 -6.81 -4.27 2.93
N ALA A 42 -5.71 -4.77 2.39
CA ALA A 42 -4.37 -4.30 2.73
C ALA A 42 -4.18 -2.81 2.37
N ILE A 43 -4.51 -2.45 1.13
CA ILE A 43 -4.37 -1.07 0.65
C ILE A 43 -5.32 -0.12 1.37
N LEU A 44 -6.56 -0.57 1.63
CA LEU A 44 -7.55 0.22 2.37
C LEU A 44 -7.07 0.52 3.80
N ASN A 45 -6.46 -0.44 4.50
CA ASN A 45 -5.92 -0.22 5.84
C ASN A 45 -4.82 0.85 5.85
N ILE A 46 -3.94 0.84 4.84
CA ILE A 46 -2.88 1.84 4.71
C ILE A 46 -3.47 3.22 4.38
N ALA A 47 -4.33 3.30 3.37
CA ALA A 47 -4.93 4.55 2.93
C ALA A 47 -5.81 5.19 4.03
N ARG A 48 -6.59 4.36 4.75
CA ARG A 48 -7.40 4.80 5.89
C ARG A 48 -6.54 5.36 7.02
N ASN A 49 -5.38 4.74 7.28
CA ASN A 49 -4.44 5.23 8.29
C ASN A 49 -3.95 6.64 7.97
N GLY A 50 -3.57 6.92 6.74
CA GLY A 50 -3.20 8.27 6.27
C GLY A 50 -4.36 9.26 6.37
N ALA A 51 -5.56 8.89 5.88
CA ALA A 51 -6.75 9.72 5.95
C ALA A 51 -7.14 10.08 7.39
N GLN A 52 -7.09 9.11 8.30
CA GLN A 52 -7.35 9.34 9.73
C GLN A 52 -6.32 10.26 10.37
N ALA A 53 -5.03 10.09 10.06
CA ALA A 53 -3.96 10.95 10.59
C ALA A 53 -4.16 12.41 10.16
N MET A 54 -4.50 12.65 8.89
CA MET A 54 -4.80 13.99 8.38
C MET A 54 -6.02 14.60 9.05
N LYS A 55 -7.11 13.82 9.21
CA LYS A 55 -8.36 14.27 9.85
C LYS A 55 -8.14 14.64 11.32
N LEU A 56 -7.41 13.82 12.08
CA LEU A 56 -7.10 14.09 13.49
C LEU A 56 -6.20 15.31 13.68
N ASN A 57 -5.38 15.62 12.67
CA ASN A 57 -4.56 16.82 12.65
C ASN A 57 -5.33 18.08 12.17
N ASN A 58 -6.65 17.99 11.96
CA ASN A 58 -7.51 19.05 11.43
C ASN A 58 -6.92 19.71 10.17
N GLN A 59 -6.43 18.90 9.24
CA GLN A 59 -5.75 19.39 8.05
C GLN A 59 -6.76 19.85 6.99
N ASP A 60 -6.66 21.10 6.53
CA ASP A 60 -7.59 21.69 5.56
C ASP A 60 -7.46 21.10 4.15
N ASN A 61 -6.23 20.75 3.74
CA ASN A 61 -5.91 20.27 2.39
C ASN A 61 -5.43 18.81 2.44
N MET A 62 -6.33 17.90 2.82
CA MET A 62 -6.00 16.47 2.85
C MET A 62 -5.77 15.93 1.43
N GLN A 63 -4.65 15.25 1.21
CA GLN A 63 -4.30 14.66 -0.07
C GLN A 63 -3.82 13.22 0.09
N LEU A 64 -4.40 12.31 -0.68
CA LEU A 64 -3.91 10.96 -0.89
C LEU A 64 -3.50 10.76 -2.35
N SER A 65 -2.38 10.10 -2.57
CA SER A 65 -1.93 9.76 -3.91
C SER A 65 -1.73 8.25 -4.05
N PHE A 66 -2.17 7.69 -5.17
CA PHE A 66 -1.87 6.33 -5.58
C PHE A 66 -1.01 6.37 -6.83
N ILE A 67 0.18 5.80 -6.71
CA ILE A 67 1.15 5.74 -7.81
C ILE A 67 1.49 4.27 -8.06
N THR A 68 1.49 3.85 -9.32
CA THR A 68 1.94 2.51 -9.70
C THR A 68 3.11 2.57 -10.67
N ARG A 69 4.08 1.66 -10.51
CA ARG A 69 5.25 1.55 -11.40
C ARG A 69 5.64 0.09 -11.59
N ALA A 70 6.15 -0.21 -12.78
CA ALA A 70 6.82 -1.48 -13.02
C ALA A 70 8.26 -1.41 -12.50
N GLU A 71 8.63 -2.38 -11.68
CA GLU A 71 10.00 -2.57 -11.20
C GLU A 71 10.59 -3.81 -11.87
N ARG A 72 11.82 -3.69 -12.39
CA ARG A 72 12.51 -4.78 -13.08
C ARG A 72 13.76 -5.21 -12.32
N GLN A 73 14.07 -6.51 -12.40
CA GLN A 73 15.30 -7.09 -11.82
C GLN A 73 15.49 -6.75 -10.34
N ILE A 74 14.43 -6.85 -9.57
CA ILE A 74 14.48 -6.60 -8.14
C ILE A 74 14.95 -7.84 -7.37
N VAL A 75 15.63 -7.59 -6.25
CA VAL A 75 16.03 -8.64 -5.31
C VAL A 75 15.41 -8.32 -3.96
N PHE A 76 14.51 -9.17 -3.50
CA PHE A 76 14.04 -9.13 -2.11
C PHE A 76 13.83 -10.53 -1.56
N ARG A 77 13.92 -10.67 -0.22
CA ARG A 77 13.90 -11.99 0.45
C ARG A 77 14.93 -12.98 -0.13
N LYS A 78 16.12 -12.49 -0.56
CA LYS A 78 17.20 -13.27 -1.18
C LYS A 78 16.83 -13.95 -2.51
N LYS A 79 15.68 -13.59 -3.11
CA LYS A 79 15.21 -14.11 -4.39
C LYS A 79 15.21 -13.00 -5.44
N LYS A 80 15.66 -13.34 -6.65
CA LYS A 80 15.59 -12.42 -7.80
C LYS A 80 14.23 -12.55 -8.46
N HIS A 81 13.60 -11.41 -8.73
CA HIS A 81 12.33 -11.34 -9.46
C HIS A 81 12.55 -10.53 -10.73
N ALA A 82 12.13 -11.08 -11.87
CA ALA A 82 12.29 -10.42 -13.17
C ALA A 82 11.47 -9.12 -13.23
N THR A 83 10.26 -9.16 -12.67
CA THR A 83 9.33 -8.03 -12.66
C THR A 83 8.56 -7.99 -11.33
N ALA A 84 8.29 -6.80 -10.85
CA ALA A 84 7.37 -6.56 -9.75
C ALA A 84 6.54 -5.30 -10.04
N ILE A 85 5.44 -5.17 -9.34
CA ILE A 85 4.66 -3.93 -9.29
C ILE A 85 4.98 -3.23 -7.99
N ARG A 86 5.33 -1.95 -8.09
CA ARG A 86 5.37 -1.04 -6.95
C ARG A 86 4.09 -0.22 -6.91
N ILE A 87 3.47 -0.17 -5.73
CA ILE A 87 2.31 0.67 -5.43
C ILE A 87 2.72 1.59 -4.29
N ASP A 88 2.78 2.89 -4.56
CA ASP A 88 3.02 3.89 -3.53
C ASP A 88 1.68 4.52 -3.11
N ILE A 89 1.42 4.50 -1.81
CA ILE A 89 0.30 5.17 -1.16
C ILE A 89 0.90 6.33 -0.37
N ILE A 90 0.57 7.55 -0.77
CA ILE A 90 1.21 8.76 -0.23
C ILE A 90 0.14 9.64 0.40
N ASP A 91 0.34 10.03 1.64
CA ASP A 91 -0.45 11.07 2.30
C ASP A 91 0.42 12.31 2.61
N ASN A 92 -0.22 13.46 2.71
CA ASN A 92 0.41 14.72 3.11
C ASN A 92 0.15 15.05 4.59
N GLY A 93 -0.07 14.04 5.41
CA GLY A 93 -0.37 14.17 6.83
C GLY A 93 0.81 14.61 7.70
N PRO A 94 0.64 14.58 9.03
CA PRO A 94 1.64 15.08 9.98
C PRO A 94 2.92 14.24 10.02
N GLY A 95 2.94 13.07 9.36
CA GLY A 95 4.02 12.11 9.44
C GLY A 95 3.93 11.18 10.64
N ILE A 96 4.85 10.23 10.69
CA ILE A 96 4.97 9.23 11.76
C ILE A 96 6.17 9.62 12.63
N LYS A 97 6.00 9.57 13.94
CA LYS A 97 7.07 9.86 14.89
C LYS A 97 8.23 8.88 14.71
N ASN A 98 9.48 9.36 14.74
CA ASN A 98 10.67 8.53 14.54
C ASN A 98 10.75 7.33 15.50
N GLU A 99 10.26 7.50 16.73
CA GLU A 99 10.22 6.43 17.75
C GLU A 99 9.27 5.28 17.38
N LEU A 100 8.31 5.54 16.49
CA LEU A 100 7.30 4.57 16.06
C LEU A 100 7.61 3.94 14.71
N ILE A 101 8.41 4.59 13.84
CA ILE A 101 8.59 4.19 12.45
C ILE A 101 9.02 2.71 12.31
N ASP A 102 9.92 2.25 13.17
CA ASP A 102 10.42 0.86 13.15
C ASP A 102 9.41 -0.15 13.72
N LYS A 103 8.33 0.33 14.34
CA LYS A 103 7.37 -0.50 15.06
C LYS A 103 5.95 -0.45 14.47
N ILE A 104 5.73 0.38 13.44
CA ILE A 104 4.37 0.62 12.90
C ILE A 104 3.67 -0.63 12.38
N PHE A 105 4.42 -1.67 12.03
CA PHE A 105 3.88 -2.95 11.58
C PHE A 105 3.72 -3.97 12.71
N PHE A 106 4.10 -3.66 13.94
CA PHE A 106 3.83 -4.54 15.07
C PHE A 106 2.37 -4.42 15.51
N PRO A 107 1.73 -5.53 15.89
CA PRO A 107 0.37 -5.49 16.40
C PRO A 107 0.27 -4.58 17.64
N LEU A 108 -0.87 -3.87 17.77
CA LEU A 108 -1.19 -2.99 18.89
C LEU A 108 -0.28 -1.74 19.00
N VAL A 109 0.57 -1.47 18.04
CA VAL A 109 1.32 -0.22 17.96
C VAL A 109 0.46 0.81 17.22
N THR A 110 0.18 1.91 17.86
CA THR A 110 -0.59 3.03 17.30
C THR A 110 -0.07 4.35 17.82
N GLY A 111 0.00 5.34 16.93
CA GLY A 111 0.22 6.74 17.33
C GLY A 111 -1.08 7.49 17.64
N ASN A 112 -2.22 6.81 17.52
CA ASN A 112 -3.56 7.36 17.74
C ASN A 112 -4.24 6.64 18.91
N GLU A 113 -4.70 7.39 19.90
CA GLU A 113 -5.36 6.87 21.11
C GLU A 113 -6.63 6.05 20.81
N ASN A 114 -7.32 6.35 19.70
CA ASN A 114 -8.52 5.64 19.26
C ASN A 114 -8.26 4.57 18.20
N GLY A 115 -7.01 4.33 17.82
CA GLY A 115 -6.63 3.32 16.84
C GLY A 115 -6.49 1.93 17.47
N SER A 116 -6.94 0.89 16.75
CA SER A 116 -6.77 -0.50 17.21
C SER A 116 -5.30 -0.97 17.17
N GLY A 117 -4.43 -0.28 16.42
CA GLY A 117 -3.05 -0.69 16.19
C GLY A 117 -2.91 -1.98 15.36
N LEU A 118 -3.99 -2.46 14.73
CA LEU A 118 -4.01 -3.72 13.97
C LEU A 118 -3.99 -3.53 12.46
N GLY A 119 -4.34 -2.33 11.94
CA GLY A 119 -4.52 -2.10 10.51
C GLY A 119 -3.25 -2.32 9.69
N LEU A 120 -2.12 -1.76 10.11
CA LEU A 120 -0.84 -1.89 9.38
C LEU A 120 -0.23 -3.29 9.52
N SER A 121 -0.34 -3.94 10.67
CA SER A 121 0.10 -5.32 10.85
C SER A 121 -0.70 -6.30 9.99
N LEU A 122 -2.02 -6.08 9.88
CA LEU A 122 -2.87 -6.86 8.99
C LEU A 122 -2.49 -6.61 7.52
N ALA A 123 -2.27 -5.35 7.13
CA ALA A 123 -1.81 -5.03 5.77
C ALA A 123 -0.50 -5.75 5.43
N GLN A 124 0.48 -5.73 6.33
CA GLN A 124 1.75 -6.43 6.14
C GLN A 124 1.55 -7.94 5.95
N ASN A 125 0.69 -8.57 6.76
CA ASN A 125 0.38 -10.00 6.63
C ASN A 125 -0.27 -10.32 5.28
N LEU A 126 -1.26 -9.53 4.87
CA LEU A 126 -1.96 -9.74 3.60
C LEU A 126 -1.03 -9.57 2.38
N ILE A 127 -0.14 -8.58 2.40
CA ILE A 127 0.88 -8.40 1.36
C ILE A 127 1.90 -9.54 1.38
N SER A 128 2.28 -10.03 2.56
CA SER A 128 3.20 -11.18 2.69
C SER A 128 2.61 -12.47 2.11
N LEU A 129 1.29 -12.68 2.19
CA LEU A 129 0.59 -13.81 1.54
C LEU A 129 0.72 -13.76 0.01
N HIS A 130 0.89 -12.56 -0.57
CA HIS A 130 1.19 -12.35 -2.00
C HIS A 130 2.68 -12.35 -2.31
N GLN A 131 3.52 -12.85 -1.39
CA GLN A 131 4.99 -12.83 -1.49
C GLN A 131 5.57 -11.41 -1.63
N GLY A 132 4.77 -10.39 -1.34
CA GLY A 132 5.14 -8.99 -1.40
C GLY A 132 5.82 -8.49 -0.13
N MET A 133 6.18 -7.22 -0.15
CA MET A 133 6.71 -6.48 0.99
C MET A 133 6.11 -5.08 1.05
N ILE A 134 6.12 -4.50 2.24
CA ILE A 134 5.77 -3.10 2.47
C ILE A 134 6.96 -2.40 3.11
N ASP A 135 7.27 -1.22 2.62
CA ASP A 135 8.19 -0.27 3.22
C ASP A 135 7.48 1.04 3.56
N CYS A 136 8.00 1.79 4.53
CA CYS A 136 7.44 3.07 4.94
C CYS A 136 8.55 4.11 5.10
N HIS A 137 8.37 5.24 4.43
CA HIS A 137 9.18 6.43 4.63
C HIS A 137 8.28 7.60 5.02
N SER A 138 8.58 8.27 6.13
CA SER A 138 7.73 9.34 6.63
C SER A 138 8.53 10.52 7.13
N VAL A 139 8.09 11.70 6.70
CA VAL A 139 8.49 13.00 7.22
C VAL A 139 7.23 13.84 7.40
N PRO A 140 7.23 14.88 8.24
CA PRO A 140 6.10 15.79 8.33
C PRO A 140 5.68 16.34 6.95
N GLY A 141 4.41 16.20 6.61
CA GLY A 141 3.86 16.60 5.31
C GLY A 141 3.97 15.55 4.20
N LYS A 142 4.61 14.41 4.45
CA LYS A 142 4.70 13.34 3.45
C LYS A 142 5.00 11.99 4.08
N THR A 143 4.01 11.09 4.07
CA THR A 143 4.22 9.66 4.38
C THR A 143 4.02 8.83 3.13
N VAL A 144 4.95 7.95 2.84
CA VAL A 144 4.93 7.05 1.69
C VAL A 144 4.97 5.61 2.19
N PHE A 145 3.92 4.86 1.89
CA PHE A 145 3.94 3.40 2.00
C PHE A 145 4.14 2.81 0.61
N SER A 146 5.22 2.06 0.43
CA SER A 146 5.56 1.38 -0.82
C SER A 146 5.30 -0.11 -0.70
N ILE A 147 4.33 -0.62 -1.47
CA ILE A 147 4.04 -2.05 -1.60
C ILE A 147 4.76 -2.56 -2.83
N ILE A 148 5.51 -3.64 -2.70
CA ILE A 148 6.17 -4.32 -3.82
C ILE A 148 5.59 -5.73 -3.93
N LEU A 149 4.99 -6.03 -5.08
CA LEU A 149 4.39 -7.32 -5.41
C LEU A 149 5.15 -7.96 -6.57
N PRO A 150 5.79 -9.13 -6.37
CA PRO A 150 6.45 -9.82 -7.46
C PRO A 150 5.40 -10.35 -8.45
N ILE A 151 5.69 -10.21 -9.74
CA ILE A 151 4.94 -10.86 -10.80
C ILE A 151 5.67 -12.15 -11.12
N GLU A 152 5.11 -13.28 -10.78
CA GLU A 152 5.58 -14.57 -11.31
C GLU A 152 5.10 -14.70 -12.75
N ASN A 153 6.02 -14.62 -13.71
CA ASN A 153 5.72 -14.97 -15.08
C ASN A 153 5.47 -16.50 -15.14
N ASN A 154 4.25 -16.92 -14.93
CA ASN A 154 3.79 -18.29 -15.23
C ASN A 154 3.71 -18.53 -16.77
N LEU A 155 4.71 -18.06 -17.52
CA LEU A 155 4.88 -18.34 -18.95
C LEU A 155 6.00 -19.38 -19.15
N THR A 156 5.92 -20.50 -18.44
CA THR A 156 6.60 -21.71 -18.86
C THR A 156 5.53 -22.79 -19.05
N PRO A 157 5.13 -23.12 -20.29
CA PRO A 157 4.35 -24.32 -20.51
C PRO A 157 5.23 -25.49 -20.06
N THR A 158 4.71 -26.27 -19.13
CA THR A 158 5.28 -27.57 -18.74
C THR A 158 5.48 -28.37 -20.03
N LYS A 159 6.72 -28.56 -20.45
CA LYS A 159 7.03 -29.55 -21.47
C LYS A 159 6.70 -30.91 -20.85
N GLU A 160 5.55 -31.46 -21.17
CA GLU A 160 5.30 -32.88 -21.00
C GLU A 160 6.41 -33.63 -21.67
N LYS A 161 7.23 -34.33 -20.89
CA LYS A 161 8.13 -35.35 -21.41
C LYS A 161 7.27 -36.54 -21.79
N LYS A 162 7.22 -36.80 -23.12
CA LYS A 162 6.85 -38.12 -23.65
C LYS A 162 7.95 -39.13 -23.37
#